data_1053d8a4ddd2933e03d46f9c2dd92657
#
_entry.id   1053d8a4ddd2933e03d46f9c2dd92657
#
_cell.length_a   1.000
_cell.length_b   1.000
_cell.length_c   1.000
_cell.angle_alpha   90.00
_cell.angle_beta   90.00
_cell.angle_gamma   90.00
#
_symmetry.space_group_name_H-M   'P 1'
#
loop_
_entity.id
_entity.type
_entity.pdbx_description
1 polymer ?
#
loop_
_entity_poly.entity_id
_entity_poly.type
_entity_poly.pdbx_seq_one_letter_code
_entity_poly.pdbx_strand_id
1 'polypeptide(L)'
;MLCAQDAAALADEDKLYEMVHEKVGRLIKAADLLRGSGATTVFVTNEVGAGIVPENRLGRLYRDLSGLANQQIAAAADQVYAVIAGIPVEIKALADARDYLPGITG
;
A
#
# COMPACT_ATOMS: atom_id res chain seq x y z
N MET A 1 -28.55 -4.91 12.28
CA MET A 1 -28.51 -3.80 13.24
C MET A 1 -27.12 -3.71 13.87
N LEU A 2 -26.53 -2.55 13.89
CA LEU A 2 -25.23 -2.34 14.54
C LEU A 2 -25.43 -2.18 16.04
N CYS A 3 -24.70 -2.97 16.84
CA CYS A 3 -24.67 -2.77 18.28
C CYS A 3 -23.62 -1.69 18.63
N ALA A 4 -23.58 -1.27 19.89
CA ALA A 4 -22.63 -0.24 20.34
C ALA A 4 -21.18 -0.66 20.09
N GLN A 5 -20.87 -1.94 20.22
CA GLN A 5 -19.52 -2.46 19.95
C GLN A 5 -19.16 -2.34 18.48
N ASP A 6 -20.11 -2.59 17.58
CA ASP A 6 -19.87 -2.46 16.15
C ASP A 6 -19.63 -1.00 15.74
N ALA A 7 -20.40 -0.08 16.33
CA ALA A 7 -20.21 1.36 16.07
C ALA A 7 -18.85 1.84 16.57
N ALA A 8 -18.44 1.37 17.77
CA ALA A 8 -17.11 1.70 18.31
C ALA A 8 -15.99 1.13 17.44
N ALA A 9 -16.16 -0.09 16.96
CA ALA A 9 -15.18 -0.72 16.07
C ALA A 9 -15.05 0.03 14.74
N LEU A 10 -16.15 0.52 14.18
CA LEU A 10 -16.13 1.33 12.95
C LEU A 10 -15.38 2.65 13.16
N ALA A 11 -15.59 3.31 14.29
CA ALA A 11 -14.87 4.53 14.63
C ALA A 11 -13.36 4.25 14.81
N ASP A 12 -13.02 3.10 15.41
CA ASP A 12 -11.62 2.70 15.56
C ASP A 12 -10.98 2.37 14.21
N GLU A 13 -11.73 1.81 13.26
CA GLU A 13 -11.24 1.57 11.92
C GLU A 13 -10.84 2.86 11.21
N ASP A 14 -11.67 3.90 11.29
CA ASP A 14 -11.34 5.21 10.71
C ASP A 14 -10.07 5.77 11.30
N LYS A 15 -9.87 5.65 12.61
CA LYS A 15 -8.65 6.07 13.28
C LYS A 15 -7.44 5.27 12.81
N LEU A 16 -7.62 3.97 12.57
CA LEU A 16 -6.55 3.12 12.06
C LEU A 16 -6.13 3.53 10.66
N TYR A 17 -7.08 3.84 9.77
CA TYR A 17 -6.77 4.35 8.44
C TYR A 17 -5.97 5.64 8.51
N GLU A 18 -6.39 6.59 9.33
CA GLU A 18 -5.68 7.84 9.51
C GLU A 18 -4.28 7.63 10.08
N MET A 19 -4.15 6.74 11.06
CA MET A 19 -2.86 6.43 11.69
C MET A 19 -1.89 5.80 10.70
N VAL A 20 -2.35 4.85 9.89
CA VAL A 20 -1.51 4.22 8.88
C VAL A 20 -1.07 5.25 7.85
N HIS A 21 -1.99 6.06 7.36
CA HIS A 21 -1.68 7.12 6.39
C HIS A 21 -0.61 8.07 6.92
N GLU A 22 -0.76 8.52 8.16
CA GLU A 22 0.19 9.44 8.79
C GLU A 22 1.56 8.80 8.99
N LYS A 23 1.60 7.59 9.53
CA LYS A 23 2.87 6.91 9.81
C LYS A 23 3.62 6.55 8.54
N VAL A 24 2.91 6.10 7.53
CA VAL A 24 3.52 5.82 6.22
C VAL A 24 4.04 7.11 5.60
N GLY A 25 3.30 8.20 5.73
CA GLY A 25 3.75 9.51 5.28
C GLY A 25 5.05 9.95 5.93
N ARG A 26 5.22 9.67 7.22
CA ARG A 26 6.48 9.96 7.94
C ARG A 26 7.64 9.11 7.43
N LEU A 27 7.38 7.84 7.14
CA LEU A 27 8.39 6.95 6.57
C LEU A 27 8.85 7.44 5.19
N ILE A 28 7.90 7.87 4.38
CA ILE A 28 8.20 8.42 3.04
C ILE A 28 9.03 9.68 3.15
N LYS A 29 8.70 10.59 4.07
CA LYS A 29 9.49 11.80 4.30
C LYS A 29 10.91 11.47 4.74
N ALA A 30 11.08 10.51 5.64
CA ALA A 30 12.40 10.07 6.07
C ALA A 30 13.20 9.49 4.89
N ALA A 31 12.57 8.70 4.04
CA ALA A 31 13.21 8.16 2.85
C ALA A 31 13.63 9.27 1.87
N ASP A 32 12.80 10.30 1.71
CA ASP A 32 13.13 11.44 0.86
C ASP A 32 14.34 12.22 1.39
N LEU A 33 14.43 12.41 2.69
CA LEU A 33 15.59 13.05 3.30
C LEU A 33 16.86 12.23 3.10
N LEU A 34 16.76 10.90 3.24
CA LEU A 34 17.88 10.00 3.01
C LEU A 34 18.30 10.00 1.54
N ARG A 35 17.34 10.07 0.63
CA ARG A 35 17.62 10.18 -0.81
C ARG A 35 18.47 11.43 -1.11
N GLY A 36 18.14 12.54 -0.47
CA GLY A 36 18.91 13.78 -0.60
C GLY A 36 20.36 13.66 -0.17
N SER A 37 20.67 12.73 0.72
CA SER A 37 22.05 12.44 1.16
C SER A 37 22.74 11.36 0.33
N GLY A 38 22.10 10.85 -0.72
CA GLY A 38 22.65 9.81 -1.58
C GLY A 38 22.36 8.38 -1.13
N ALA A 39 21.58 8.21 -0.06
CA ALA A 39 21.22 6.88 0.43
C ALA A 39 20.06 6.28 -0.37
N THR A 40 20.02 4.96 -0.42
CA THR A 40 18.92 4.21 -1.01
C THR A 40 18.11 3.56 0.10
N THR A 41 16.80 3.76 0.07
CA THR A 41 15.87 3.11 1.00
C THR A 41 15.08 2.04 0.26
N VAL A 42 14.98 0.87 0.85
CA VAL A 42 14.21 -0.24 0.30
C VAL A 42 13.11 -0.62 1.29
N PHE A 43 11.87 -0.59 0.80
CA PHE A 43 10.73 -1.09 1.54
C PHE A 43 10.36 -2.47 1.01
N VAL A 44 10.19 -3.41 1.92
CA VAL A 44 9.77 -4.77 1.57
C VAL A 44 8.40 -5.01 2.17
N THR A 45 7.48 -5.48 1.34
CA THR A 45 6.11 -5.73 1.78
C THR A 45 5.55 -6.97 1.09
N ASN A 46 4.48 -7.50 1.66
CA ASN A 46 3.71 -8.58 1.02
C ASN A 46 2.43 -8.01 0.46
N GLU A 47 2.04 -8.51 -0.70
CA GLU A 47 0.71 -8.23 -1.25
C GLU A 47 -0.28 -9.18 -0.59
N VAL A 48 -1.06 -8.66 0.36
CA VAL A 48 -1.97 -9.44 1.16
C VAL A 48 -3.33 -9.51 0.49
N GLY A 49 -3.90 -10.71 0.41
CA GLY A 49 -5.26 -10.90 -0.08
C GLY A 49 -5.40 -11.07 -1.57
N ALA A 50 -4.29 -11.21 -2.31
CA ALA A 50 -4.35 -11.52 -3.73
C ALA A 50 -5.00 -12.90 -3.93
N GLY A 51 -6.19 -12.95 -4.50
CA GLY A 51 -6.90 -14.17 -4.81
C GLY A 51 -7.77 -14.75 -3.70
N ILE A 52 -7.63 -14.32 -2.47
CA ILE A 52 -8.43 -14.81 -1.34
C ILE A 52 -8.97 -13.65 -0.53
N VAL A 53 -10.30 -13.60 -0.36
CA VAL A 53 -10.95 -12.62 0.50
C VAL A 53 -11.09 -13.23 1.89
N PRO A 54 -10.49 -12.65 2.93
CA PRO A 54 -10.63 -13.15 4.30
C PRO A 54 -12.09 -13.16 4.74
N GLU A 55 -12.50 -14.20 5.45
CA GLU A 55 -13.87 -14.34 5.92
C GLU A 55 -14.18 -13.43 7.11
N ASN A 56 -13.19 -13.16 7.95
CA ASN A 56 -13.42 -12.35 9.13
C ASN A 56 -13.10 -10.89 8.88
N ARG A 57 -13.70 -10.05 9.71
CA ARG A 57 -13.61 -8.60 9.62
C ARG A 57 -12.18 -8.09 9.86
N LEU A 58 -11.51 -8.66 10.84
CA LEU A 58 -10.15 -8.25 11.19
C LEU A 58 -9.17 -8.56 10.05
N GLY A 59 -9.32 -9.72 9.42
CA GLY A 59 -8.51 -10.07 8.25
C GLY A 59 -8.74 -9.13 7.08
N ARG A 60 -10.00 -8.73 6.83
CA ARG A 60 -10.31 -7.77 5.77
C ARG A 60 -9.74 -6.40 6.07
N LEU A 61 -9.81 -5.95 7.34
CA LEU A 61 -9.24 -4.69 7.76
C LEU A 61 -7.73 -4.68 7.56
N TYR A 62 -7.05 -5.73 7.98
CA TYR A 62 -5.60 -5.87 7.80
C TYR A 62 -5.21 -5.80 6.32
N ARG A 63 -5.94 -6.52 5.47
CA ARG A 63 -5.72 -6.49 4.03
C ARG A 63 -5.88 -5.08 3.47
N ASP A 64 -6.94 -4.37 3.88
CA ASP A 64 -7.23 -3.04 3.36
C ASP A 64 -6.20 -2.02 3.83
N LEU A 65 -5.78 -2.07 5.10
CA LEU A 65 -4.74 -1.19 5.63
C LEU A 65 -3.39 -1.45 4.97
N SER A 66 -3.03 -2.71 4.78
CA SER A 66 -1.79 -3.08 4.09
C SER A 66 -1.81 -2.62 2.64
N GLY A 67 -2.95 -2.77 1.96
CA GLY A 67 -3.12 -2.31 0.59
C GLY A 67 -2.95 -0.81 0.45
N LEU A 68 -3.52 -0.03 1.37
CA LEU A 68 -3.36 1.42 1.38
C LEU A 68 -1.92 1.84 1.62
N ALA A 69 -1.26 1.21 2.58
CA ALA A 69 0.16 1.48 2.87
C ALA A 69 1.02 1.18 1.64
N ASN A 70 0.79 0.04 1.00
CA ASN A 70 1.52 -0.35 -0.20
C ASN A 70 1.31 0.64 -1.35
N GLN A 71 0.09 1.10 -1.56
CA GLN A 71 -0.22 2.08 -2.60
C GLN A 71 0.48 3.41 -2.33
N GLN A 72 0.47 3.86 -1.09
CA GLN A 72 1.09 5.12 -0.70
C GLN A 72 2.61 5.08 -0.89
N ILE A 73 3.25 4.00 -0.48
CA ILE A 73 4.70 3.81 -0.63
C ILE A 73 5.05 3.66 -2.12
N ALA A 74 4.30 2.87 -2.86
CA ALA A 74 4.54 2.66 -4.29
C ALA A 74 4.44 3.97 -5.09
N ALA A 75 3.47 4.82 -4.74
CA ALA A 75 3.32 6.11 -5.40
C ALA A 75 4.53 7.02 -5.19
N ALA A 76 5.17 6.95 -4.02
CA ALA A 76 6.34 7.76 -3.67
C ALA A 76 7.67 7.14 -4.12
N ALA A 77 7.70 5.85 -4.38
CA ALA A 77 8.92 5.14 -4.75
C ALA A 77 9.36 5.47 -6.17
N ASP A 78 10.67 5.46 -6.39
CA ASP A 78 11.23 5.63 -7.74
C ASP A 78 11.03 4.36 -8.57
N GLN A 79 11.14 3.20 -7.93
CA GLN A 79 10.98 1.90 -8.56
C GLN A 79 10.16 0.99 -7.66
N VAL A 80 9.32 0.18 -8.25
CA VAL A 80 8.52 -0.81 -7.55
C VAL A 80 8.69 -2.16 -8.25
N TYR A 81 9.09 -3.16 -7.47
CA TYR A 81 9.32 -4.52 -7.98
C TYR A 81 8.30 -5.48 -7.38
N ALA A 82 7.69 -6.27 -8.23
CA ALA A 82 6.95 -7.46 -7.81
C ALA A 82 7.86 -8.67 -8.03
N VAL A 83 7.89 -9.56 -7.04
CA VAL A 83 8.67 -10.80 -7.14
C VAL A 83 7.71 -11.97 -7.24
N ILE A 84 7.71 -12.64 -8.37
CA ILE A 84 6.83 -13.77 -8.66
C ILE A 84 7.70 -14.96 -9.04
N ALA A 85 7.57 -16.05 -8.32
CA ALA A 85 8.39 -17.25 -8.53
C ALA A 85 9.89 -16.95 -8.50
N GLY A 86 10.31 -16.04 -7.60
CA GLY A 86 11.70 -15.62 -7.47
C GLY A 86 12.19 -14.64 -8.53
N ILE A 87 11.32 -14.22 -9.45
CA ILE A 87 11.70 -13.33 -10.56
C ILE A 87 11.20 -11.92 -10.26
N PRO A 88 12.11 -10.94 -10.11
CA PRO A 88 11.70 -9.55 -9.91
C PRO A 88 11.30 -8.90 -11.22
N VAL A 89 10.18 -8.18 -11.19
CA VAL A 89 9.68 -7.41 -12.33
C VAL A 89 9.42 -5.98 -11.86
N GLU A 90 10.02 -5.02 -12.53
CA GLU A 90 9.76 -3.60 -12.24
C GLU A 90 8.40 -3.23 -12.84
N ILE A 91 7.40 -3.05 -11.96
CA ILE A 91 6.02 -2.87 -12.40
C ILE A 91 5.64 -1.40 -12.59
N LYS A 92 6.34 -0.48 -11.94
CA LYS A 92 6.02 0.95 -12.06
C LYS A 92 6.29 1.46 -13.48
N ALA A 93 7.37 1.04 -14.08
CA ALA A 93 7.69 1.37 -15.46
C ALA A 93 6.64 0.83 -16.44
N LEU A 94 6.10 -0.36 -16.17
CA LEU A 94 5.03 -0.93 -16.99
C LEU A 94 3.74 -0.12 -16.85
N ALA A 95 3.41 0.35 -15.65
CA ALA A 95 2.24 1.19 -15.41
C ALA A 95 2.37 2.52 -16.15
N ASP A 96 3.54 3.15 -16.08
CA ASP A 96 3.80 4.40 -16.77
C ASP A 96 3.68 4.23 -18.30
N ALA A 97 4.19 3.13 -18.83
CA ALA A 97 4.04 2.81 -20.26
C ALA A 97 2.58 2.65 -20.65
N ARG A 98 1.75 2.04 -19.79
CA ARG A 98 0.32 1.89 -20.02
C ARG A 98 -0.43 3.22 -20.08
N ASP A 99 0.01 4.20 -19.32
CA ASP A 99 -0.63 5.51 -19.29
C ASP A 99 -0.52 6.23 -20.65
N TYR A 100 0.42 5.85 -21.47
CA TYR A 100 0.59 6.41 -22.81
C TYR A 100 -0.16 5.66 -23.90
N LEU A 101 -0.84 4.56 -23.56
CA LEU A 101 -1.56 3.76 -24.54
C LEU A 101 -3.05 4.16 -24.52
N PRO A 102 -3.58 4.75 -25.60
CA PRO A 102 -4.98 5.14 -25.66
C PRO A 102 -5.89 3.92 -25.53
N GLY A 103 -6.96 4.07 -24.76
CA GLY A 103 -7.96 3.02 -24.60
C GLY A 103 -7.66 1.97 -23.54
N ILE A 104 -6.49 2.03 -22.89
CA ILE A 104 -6.14 1.11 -21.82
C ILE A 104 -6.42 1.73 -20.45
N THR A 105 -6.42 3.02 -20.38
CA THR A 105 -6.82 3.75 -19.18
C THR A 105 -8.31 3.59 -19.00
N GLY A 106 -8.67 2.66 -18.22
CA GLY A 106 -10.07 2.44 -17.92
C GLY A 106 -10.54 3.19 -16.72
#